data_62bd7f7cd786f70a9014373105cf033c
#
_entry.id   62bd7f7cd786f70a9014373105cf033c
#
_cell.length_a   1.000
_cell.length_b   1.000
_cell.length_c   1.000
_cell.angle_alpha   90.00
_cell.angle_beta   90.00
_cell.angle_gamma   90.00
#
_symmetry.space_group_name_H-M   'P 1'
#
loop_
_entity.id
_entity.type
_entity.pdbx_description
1 polymer ?
#
loop_
_entity_poly.entity_id
_entity_poly.type
_entity_poly.pdbx_seq_one_letter_code
_entity_poly.pdbx_strand_id
1 'polypeptide(L)'
;MLVKDPKLAIIVPYRDREEHLGRFVPHMDEFLSQRNIEHKIFVIEQSDEKPFNRGWLLNVGYKIAVEQGYDYFCFHDVDMLPEDDSCDYSWVDKPTHLSARLSKFNYKLIYPEYIGGVTLFNKEHFEWINGFSNKYWGW
;
A
#
# COMPACT_ATOMS: atom_id res chain seq x y z
N MET A 1 12.69 5.25 16.41
CA MET A 1 13.42 4.02 16.76
C MET A 1 13.63 3.16 15.54
N LEU A 2 14.86 2.67 15.34
CA LEU A 2 15.16 1.81 14.21
C LEU A 2 14.68 0.38 14.48
N VAL A 3 14.02 -0.22 13.50
CA VAL A 3 13.62 -1.61 13.56
C VAL A 3 14.63 -2.42 12.74
N LYS A 4 15.20 -3.47 13.34
CA LYS A 4 16.13 -4.35 12.66
C LYS A 4 15.35 -5.33 11.79
N ASP A 5 15.71 -5.40 10.50
CA ASP A 5 15.05 -6.26 9.53
C ASP A 5 13.52 -6.06 9.52
N PRO A 6 13.06 -4.82 9.24
CA PRO A 6 11.62 -4.52 9.30
C PRO A 6 10.83 -5.30 8.26
N LYS A 7 9.64 -5.74 8.65
CA LYS A 7 8.74 -6.49 7.77
C LYS A 7 7.65 -5.58 7.21
N LEU A 8 7.52 -5.59 5.89
CA LEU A 8 6.59 -4.75 5.15
C LEU A 8 5.29 -5.50 4.86
N ALA A 9 4.17 -4.89 5.19
CA ALA A 9 2.86 -5.36 4.74
C ALA A 9 2.39 -4.49 3.57
N ILE A 10 2.15 -5.12 2.42
CA ILE A 10 1.52 -4.45 1.27
C ILE A 10 0.03 -4.68 1.39
N ILE A 11 -0.74 -3.62 1.59
CA ILE A 11 -2.18 -3.71 1.82
C ILE A 11 -2.91 -3.19 0.58
N VAL A 12 -3.68 -4.06 -0.07
CA VAL A 12 -4.32 -3.79 -1.36
C VAL A 12 -5.84 -3.83 -1.19
N PRO A 13 -6.52 -2.67 -1.33
CA PRO A 13 -7.97 -2.69 -1.38
C PRO A 13 -8.42 -3.24 -2.73
N TYR A 14 -9.35 -4.21 -2.70
CA TYR A 14 -9.63 -5.00 -3.89
C TYR A 14 -11.11 -5.26 -4.09
N ARG A 15 -11.56 -5.10 -5.32
CA ARG A 15 -12.82 -5.65 -5.83
C ARG A 15 -12.81 -5.65 -7.34
N ASP A 16 -13.10 -6.81 -7.95
CA ASP A 16 -13.28 -6.97 -9.41
C ASP A 16 -12.13 -6.40 -10.25
N ARG A 17 -10.90 -6.71 -9.85
CA ARG A 17 -9.67 -6.31 -10.57
C ARG A 17 -8.76 -7.52 -10.78
N GLU A 18 -9.34 -8.64 -11.20
CA GLU A 18 -8.61 -9.92 -11.31
C GLU A 18 -7.39 -9.82 -12.23
N GLU A 19 -7.52 -9.16 -13.36
CA GLU A 19 -6.41 -8.99 -14.30
C GLU A 19 -5.28 -8.18 -13.69
N HIS A 20 -5.62 -7.07 -13.02
CA HIS A 20 -4.62 -6.25 -12.33
C HIS A 20 -3.95 -7.03 -11.21
N LEU A 21 -4.73 -7.75 -10.42
CA LEU A 21 -4.18 -8.55 -9.32
C LEU A 21 -3.25 -9.64 -9.84
N GLY A 22 -3.60 -10.28 -10.95
CA GLY A 22 -2.77 -11.32 -11.56
C GLY A 22 -1.41 -10.82 -12.03
N ARG A 23 -1.29 -9.53 -12.35
CA ARG A 23 -0.01 -8.91 -12.70
C ARG A 23 0.70 -8.37 -11.47
N PHE A 24 -0.06 -7.84 -10.53
CA PHE A 24 0.46 -7.16 -9.35
C PHE A 24 1.24 -8.08 -8.42
N VAL A 25 0.65 -9.23 -8.07
CA VAL A 25 1.27 -10.11 -7.06
C VAL A 25 2.64 -10.62 -7.49
N PRO A 26 2.82 -11.22 -8.68
CA PRO A 26 4.15 -11.70 -9.07
C PRO A 26 5.13 -10.55 -9.27
N HIS A 27 4.68 -9.41 -9.80
CA HIS A 27 5.55 -8.25 -9.99
C HIS A 27 6.09 -7.72 -8.66
N MET A 28 5.20 -7.55 -7.67
CA MET A 28 5.61 -7.05 -6.36
C MET A 28 6.51 -8.01 -5.62
N ASP A 29 6.20 -9.31 -5.67
CA ASP A 29 7.05 -10.31 -5.02
C ASP A 29 8.46 -10.31 -5.59
N GLU A 30 8.60 -10.27 -6.90
CA GLU A 30 9.91 -10.22 -7.55
C GLU A 30 10.64 -8.91 -7.24
N PHE A 31 9.94 -7.78 -7.40
CA PHE A 31 10.52 -6.46 -7.16
C PHE A 31 11.07 -6.30 -5.74
N LEU A 32 10.29 -6.69 -4.75
CA LEU A 32 10.69 -6.54 -3.34
C LEU A 32 11.72 -7.58 -2.93
N SER A 33 11.64 -8.81 -3.45
CA SER A 33 12.62 -9.85 -3.15
C SER A 33 13.99 -9.51 -3.70
N GLN A 34 14.07 -8.93 -4.90
CA GLN A 34 15.34 -8.47 -5.48
C GLN A 34 16.01 -7.38 -4.65
N ARG A 35 15.24 -6.68 -3.83
CA ARG A 35 15.72 -5.60 -2.96
C ARG A 35 15.88 -6.02 -1.51
N ASN A 36 15.75 -7.33 -1.24
CA ASN A 36 15.90 -7.91 0.09
C ASN A 36 14.92 -7.32 1.11
N ILE A 37 13.71 -7.02 0.69
CA ILE A 37 12.65 -6.51 1.56
C ILE A 37 11.73 -7.67 1.95
N GLU A 38 11.74 -8.04 3.24
CA GLU A 38 10.81 -9.03 3.75
C GLU A 38 9.40 -8.44 3.72
N HIS A 39 8.47 -9.11 3.05
CA HIS A 39 7.13 -8.56 2.82
C HIS A 39 6.07 -9.64 2.73
N LYS A 40 4.82 -9.19 2.86
CA LYS A 40 3.64 -10.01 2.56
C LYS A 40 2.57 -9.12 1.95
N ILE A 41 1.86 -9.64 0.96
CA ILE A 41 0.77 -8.93 0.29
C ILE A 41 -0.55 -9.35 0.92
N PHE A 42 -1.30 -8.37 1.42
CA PHE A 42 -2.62 -8.55 2.00
C PHE A 42 -3.65 -7.98 1.04
N VAL A 43 -4.41 -8.85 0.38
CA VAL A 43 -5.48 -8.42 -0.52
C VAL A 43 -6.77 -8.40 0.27
N ILE A 44 -7.33 -7.22 0.46
CA ILE A 44 -8.52 -7.02 1.28
C ILE A 44 -9.69 -6.77 0.34
N GLU A 45 -10.53 -7.77 0.18
CA GLU A 45 -11.65 -7.74 -0.76
C GLU A 45 -12.92 -7.25 -0.11
N GLN A 46 -13.59 -6.29 -0.76
CA GLN A 46 -14.93 -5.89 -0.38
C GLN A 46 -15.93 -6.83 -1.05
N SER A 47 -16.62 -7.64 -0.25
CA SER A 47 -17.49 -8.70 -0.75
C SER A 47 -18.96 -8.31 -0.90
N ASP A 48 -19.37 -7.14 -0.38
CA ASP A 48 -20.75 -6.68 -0.54
C ASP A 48 -20.94 -5.91 -1.84
N GLU A 49 -22.19 -5.49 -2.11
CA GLU A 49 -22.54 -4.76 -3.35
C GLU A 49 -22.55 -3.24 -3.16
N LYS A 50 -22.16 -2.75 -1.98
CA LYS A 50 -22.11 -1.31 -1.72
C LYS A 50 -21.01 -0.65 -2.52
N PRO A 51 -21.06 0.68 -2.70
CA PRO A 51 -19.95 1.40 -3.32
C PRO A 51 -18.62 1.08 -2.63
N PHE A 52 -17.55 1.09 -3.40
CA PHE A 52 -16.23 0.72 -2.89
C PHE A 52 -15.78 1.66 -1.78
N ASN A 53 -15.32 1.10 -0.66
CA ASN A 53 -14.82 1.89 0.47
C ASN A 53 -13.33 1.59 0.71
N ARG A 54 -12.48 2.27 -0.05
CA ARG A 54 -11.04 2.08 -0.03
C ARG A 54 -10.46 2.29 1.38
N GLY A 55 -10.85 3.38 2.04
CA GLY A 55 -10.30 3.70 3.36
C GLY A 55 -10.62 2.64 4.40
N TRP A 56 -11.84 2.11 4.38
CA TRP A 56 -12.24 1.05 5.30
C TRP A 56 -11.43 -0.22 5.07
N LEU A 57 -11.25 -0.60 3.80
CA LEU A 57 -10.46 -1.80 3.47
C LEU A 57 -9.00 -1.65 3.91
N LEU A 58 -8.41 -0.47 3.73
CA LEU A 58 -7.06 -0.21 4.17
C LEU A 58 -6.92 -0.28 5.69
N ASN A 59 -7.90 0.24 6.43
CA ASN A 59 -7.90 0.16 7.89
C ASN A 59 -8.02 -1.29 8.38
N VAL A 60 -8.87 -2.09 7.74
CA VAL A 60 -9.00 -3.52 8.06
C VAL A 60 -7.69 -4.25 7.80
N GLY A 61 -7.08 -4.01 6.65
CA GLY A 61 -5.81 -4.63 6.29
C GLY A 61 -4.69 -4.25 7.26
N TYR A 62 -4.64 -3.00 7.68
CA TYR A 62 -3.67 -2.54 8.67
C TYR A 62 -3.82 -3.34 9.98
N LYS A 63 -5.05 -3.46 10.48
CA LYS A 63 -5.30 -4.18 11.72
C LYS A 63 -4.84 -5.63 11.64
N ILE A 64 -5.15 -6.30 10.54
CA ILE A 64 -4.73 -7.69 10.33
C ILE A 64 -3.20 -7.79 10.31
N ALA A 65 -2.53 -6.90 9.57
CA ALA A 65 -1.07 -6.94 9.42
C ALA A 65 -0.36 -6.66 10.75
N VAL A 66 -0.86 -5.70 11.54
CA VAL A 66 -0.29 -5.40 12.87
C VAL A 66 -0.38 -6.64 13.77
N GLU A 67 -1.50 -7.33 13.76
CA GLU A 67 -1.69 -8.54 14.56
C GLU A 67 -0.75 -9.66 14.15
N GLN A 68 -0.28 -9.67 12.88
CA GLN A 68 0.68 -10.64 12.38
C GLN A 68 2.13 -10.19 12.54
N GLY A 69 2.39 -9.05 13.18
CA GLY A 69 3.74 -8.62 13.54
C GLY A 69 4.49 -7.83 12.47
N TYR A 70 3.79 -7.20 11.55
CA TYR A 70 4.43 -6.35 10.53
C TYR A 70 4.77 -4.98 11.10
N ASP A 71 5.84 -4.38 10.60
CA ASP A 71 6.46 -3.20 11.21
C ASP A 71 6.14 -1.90 10.47
N TYR A 72 5.98 -1.98 9.16
CA TYR A 72 5.55 -0.84 8.36
C TYR A 72 4.65 -1.32 7.22
N PHE A 73 3.95 -0.36 6.60
CA PHE A 73 2.78 -0.68 5.78
C PHE A 73 2.80 0.14 4.51
N CYS A 74 2.54 -0.51 3.39
CA CYS A 74 2.34 0.16 2.11
C CYS A 74 0.88 -0.01 1.70
N PHE A 75 0.15 1.09 1.67
CA PHE A 75 -1.23 1.11 1.18
C PHE A 75 -1.15 1.32 -0.32
N HIS A 76 -1.53 0.29 -1.08
CA HIS A 76 -1.14 0.18 -2.47
C HIS A 76 -2.34 -0.15 -3.35
N ASP A 77 -2.60 0.67 -4.38
CA ASP A 77 -3.60 0.35 -5.38
C ASP A 77 -3.08 -0.76 -6.30
N VAL A 78 -3.98 -1.64 -6.71
CA VAL A 78 -3.64 -2.84 -7.48
C VAL A 78 -3.20 -2.54 -8.92
N ASP A 79 -3.53 -1.35 -9.43
CA ASP A 79 -3.22 -0.96 -10.80
C ASP A 79 -1.94 -0.13 -10.94
N MET A 80 -1.13 -0.05 -9.89
CA MET A 80 0.14 0.67 -9.91
C MET A 80 1.30 -0.30 -9.70
N LEU A 81 2.33 -0.20 -10.55
CA LEU A 81 3.48 -1.09 -10.50
C LEU A 81 4.78 -0.30 -10.45
N PRO A 82 5.68 -0.60 -9.49
CA PRO A 82 7.01 0.01 -9.49
C PRO A 82 7.85 -0.52 -10.64
N GLU A 83 8.67 0.34 -11.24
CA GLU A 83 9.46 -0.05 -12.40
C GLU A 83 10.97 0.00 -12.17
N ASP A 84 11.45 0.82 -11.24
CA ASP A 84 12.87 0.95 -11.00
C ASP A 84 13.20 1.32 -9.55
N ASP A 85 14.49 1.54 -9.26
CA ASP A 85 14.97 1.80 -7.91
C ASP A 85 14.52 3.13 -7.32
N SER A 86 13.95 4.03 -8.13
CA SER A 86 13.37 5.27 -7.60
C SER A 86 12.10 5.00 -6.77
N CYS A 87 11.48 3.83 -6.97
CA CYS A 87 10.36 3.38 -6.15
C CYS A 87 10.90 2.64 -4.93
N ASP A 88 11.21 3.37 -3.87
CA ASP A 88 11.87 2.83 -2.69
C ASP A 88 10.87 2.41 -1.62
N TYR A 89 10.69 1.10 -1.44
CA TYR A 89 9.78 0.50 -0.45
C TYR A 89 10.47 0.16 0.88
N SER A 90 11.67 0.66 1.12
CA SER A 90 12.36 0.39 2.39
C SER A 90 11.71 1.14 3.56
N TRP A 91 12.16 0.82 4.78
CA TRP A 91 11.66 1.45 6.00
C TRP A 91 11.59 2.97 5.91
N VAL A 92 10.50 3.55 6.42
CA VAL A 92 10.31 5.00 6.40
C VAL A 92 10.15 5.56 7.82
N ASP A 93 10.78 6.69 8.07
CA ASP A 93 10.67 7.43 9.34
C ASP A 93 9.46 8.37 9.37
N LYS A 94 8.85 8.59 8.24
CA LYS A 94 7.69 9.47 8.08
C LYS A 94 6.82 8.98 6.93
N PRO A 95 5.54 9.39 6.88
CA PRO A 95 4.67 9.03 5.76
C PRO A 95 5.30 9.43 4.43
N THR A 96 5.32 8.49 3.50
CA THR A 96 6.00 8.67 2.22
C THR A 96 5.07 8.27 1.07
N HIS A 97 4.91 9.16 0.10
CA HIS A 97 4.07 8.95 -1.06
C HIS A 97 4.90 8.52 -2.25
N LEU A 98 4.63 7.32 -2.77
CA LEU A 98 5.40 6.74 -3.89
C LEU A 98 4.72 6.88 -5.25
N SER A 99 3.43 7.24 -5.30
CA SER A 99 2.65 7.23 -6.54
C SER A 99 3.22 8.12 -7.64
N ALA A 100 3.95 9.18 -7.27
CA ALA A 100 4.56 10.08 -8.23
C ALA A 100 5.60 9.41 -9.13
N ARG A 101 6.07 8.21 -8.74
CA ARG A 101 7.14 7.49 -9.45
C ARG A 101 6.66 6.16 -10.03
N LEU A 102 5.35 6.03 -10.23
CA LEU A 102 4.76 4.80 -10.73
C LEU A 102 4.22 4.97 -12.14
N SER A 103 4.17 3.86 -12.88
CA SER A 103 3.84 3.84 -14.30
C SER A 103 2.50 4.48 -14.66
N LYS A 104 1.48 4.33 -13.81
CA LYS A 104 0.13 4.84 -14.09
C LYS A 104 0.11 6.35 -14.32
N PHE A 105 0.95 7.11 -13.63
CA PHE A 105 0.96 8.57 -13.73
C PHE A 105 2.12 9.10 -14.55
N ASN A 106 2.77 8.23 -15.34
CA ASN A 106 3.91 8.62 -16.17
C ASN A 106 4.97 9.38 -15.36
N TYR A 107 5.17 8.95 -14.11
CA TYR A 107 6.16 9.50 -13.17
C TYR A 107 5.92 10.96 -12.79
N LYS A 108 4.71 11.47 -12.97
CA LYS A 108 4.35 12.84 -12.59
C LYS A 108 3.29 12.82 -11.50
N LEU A 109 3.44 13.72 -10.54
CA LEU A 109 2.40 13.96 -9.56
C LEU A 109 1.22 14.63 -10.25
N ILE A 110 0.00 14.13 -10.01
CA ILE A 110 -1.20 14.72 -10.61
C ILE A 110 -1.43 16.12 -10.04
N TYR A 111 -1.23 16.29 -8.73
CA TYR A 111 -1.30 17.58 -8.04
C TYR A 111 -0.54 17.46 -6.73
N PRO A 112 -0.06 18.60 -6.16
CA PRO A 112 0.84 18.54 -4.99
C PRO A 112 0.25 17.85 -3.76
N GLU A 113 -1.07 17.90 -3.57
CA GLU A 113 -1.75 17.31 -2.42
C GLU A 113 -2.17 15.87 -2.63
N TYR A 114 -1.88 15.29 -3.80
CA TYR A 114 -2.27 13.91 -4.09
C TYR A 114 -1.48 12.93 -3.22
N ILE A 115 -2.18 12.20 -2.36
CA ILE A 115 -1.59 11.23 -1.43
C ILE A 115 -2.20 9.83 -1.56
N GLY A 116 -3.05 9.61 -2.57
CA GLY A 116 -3.62 8.28 -2.83
C GLY A 116 -2.66 7.39 -3.61
N GLY A 117 -3.10 6.19 -3.91
CA GLY A 117 -2.38 5.25 -4.76
C GLY A 117 -1.38 4.37 -4.03
N VAL A 118 -0.20 4.90 -3.70
CA VAL A 118 0.85 4.14 -2.99
C VAL A 118 1.46 5.01 -1.91
N THR A 119 1.26 4.62 -0.64
CA THR A 119 1.74 5.37 0.50
C THR A 119 2.35 4.45 1.55
N LEU A 120 3.55 4.80 2.04
CA LEU A 120 4.24 4.08 3.09
C LEU A 120 4.06 4.77 4.43
N PHE A 121 3.73 3.99 5.47
CA PHE A 121 3.64 4.44 6.85
C PHE A 121 4.34 3.46 7.78
N ASN A 122 5.03 3.97 8.80
CA ASN A 122 5.35 3.10 9.92
C ASN A 122 4.15 3.06 10.88
N LYS A 123 4.19 2.11 11.83
CA LYS A 123 3.07 1.88 12.74
C LYS A 123 2.73 3.13 13.57
N GLU A 124 3.75 3.80 14.11
CA GLU A 124 3.57 4.95 14.96
C GLU A 124 2.83 6.09 14.25
N HIS A 125 3.25 6.42 13.03
CA HIS A 125 2.63 7.50 12.27
C HIS A 125 1.20 7.16 11.84
N PHE A 126 0.96 5.91 11.44
CA PHE A 126 -0.38 5.51 11.05
C PHE A 126 -1.36 5.61 12.23
N GLU A 127 -0.95 5.17 13.40
CA GLU A 127 -1.77 5.25 14.60
C GLU A 127 -1.99 6.69 15.04
N TRP A 128 -0.99 7.54 14.87
CA TRP A 128 -1.10 8.95 15.22
C TRP A 128 -2.14 9.69 14.39
N ILE A 129 -2.25 9.38 13.09
CA ILE A 129 -3.28 9.99 12.23
C ILE A 129 -4.64 9.29 12.35
N ASN A 130 -4.74 8.24 13.15
CA ASN A 130 -5.94 7.44 13.36
C ASN A 130 -6.48 6.77 12.09
N GLY A 131 -5.56 6.43 11.18
CA GLY A 131 -5.89 5.69 9.96
C GLY A 131 -6.58 6.52 8.89
N PHE A 132 -7.17 5.83 7.92
CA PHE A 132 -7.91 6.45 6.82
C PHE A 132 -9.37 6.65 7.20
N SER A 133 -10.01 7.67 6.59
CA SER A 133 -11.44 7.85 6.74
C SER A 133 -12.17 6.69 6.03
N ASN A 134 -13.15 6.10 6.71
CA ASN A 134 -14.01 5.05 6.12
C ASN A 134 -15.39 5.59 5.72
N LYS A 135 -15.53 6.90 5.61
CA LYS A 135 -16.79 7.56 5.24
C LYS A 135 -16.95 7.82 3.75
N TYR A 136 -15.88 7.64 2.96
CA TYR A 136 -15.91 7.87 1.53
C TYR A 136 -16.19 6.56 0.79
N TRP A 137 -17.24 6.55 -0.02
CA TRP A 137 -17.67 5.41 -0.80
C TRP A 137 -17.46 5.67 -2.29
N GLY A 138 -17.03 4.65 -3.01
CA GLY A 138 -16.73 4.77 -4.43
C GLY A 138 -15.24 4.97 -4.69
N TRP A 139 -14.90 5.18 -5.96
CA TRP A 139 -13.49 5.28 -6.39
C TRP A 139 -12.93 6.73 -6.28
#